data_20dcbe7ee989547200391c051a01550f
#
_entry.id   20dcbe7ee989547200391c051a01550f
#
_cell.length_a   1.000
_cell.length_b   1.000
_cell.length_c   1.000
_cell.angle_alpha   90.00
_cell.angle_beta   90.00
_cell.angle_gamma   90.00
#
_symmetry.space_group_name_H-M   'P 1'
#
loop_
_entity.id
_entity.type
_entity.pdbx_description
1 polymer ?
#
loop_
_entity_poly.entity_id
_entity_poly.type
_entity_poly.pdbx_seq_one_letter_code
_entity_poly.pdbx_strand_id
1 'polypeptide(L)'
;MSNSVFQSVIVQLRDITDRSFGVIDTEGCVVSCTDMSILGERWTDAALKVSGAADSIVTFGQRSFKAILGNSNVLEYAVFCSGDDETARSFCQMAYIALNDAKTFYEEKHDRGTFVKNIIMDNILPGDIYIRAKELHFATDAPRAVFLIRQVGHSDVATVDVLAGMFPDKMQDFVLSINESDVAVIKQITGGTTPEDLEKIAKSMEDTLKNELRIKTVIGIGTVSDHLRELADSYKEAQTAIDVGKVFDTEKSIIDYENLGIGRLIYQLPTTLCEM
;
A
#
# COMPACT_ATOMS: atom_id res chain seq x y z
N MET A 1 11.56 1.60 4.75
CA MET A 1 10.59 1.53 3.63
C MET A 1 10.77 2.66 2.60
N SER A 2 10.97 3.92 3.01
CA SER A 2 11.29 5.04 2.08
C SER A 2 12.56 4.83 1.24
N ASN A 3 13.52 4.07 1.72
CA ASN A 3 14.80 3.84 1.00
C ASN A 3 14.61 3.18 -0.38
N SER A 4 13.66 2.26 -0.52
CA SER A 4 13.39 1.60 -1.82
C SER A 4 12.73 2.56 -2.82
N VAL A 5 11.90 3.50 -2.35
CA VAL A 5 11.26 4.53 -3.18
C VAL A 5 12.32 5.50 -3.70
N PHE A 6 13.20 6.00 -2.82
CA PHE A 6 14.30 6.87 -3.23
C PHE A 6 15.24 6.18 -4.21
N GLN A 7 15.59 4.92 -3.95
CA GLN A 7 16.48 4.17 -4.84
C GLN A 7 15.90 4.01 -6.25
N SER A 8 14.59 3.79 -6.37
CA SER A 8 13.94 3.66 -7.68
C SER A 8 14.03 4.93 -8.53
N VAL A 9 13.94 6.09 -7.90
CA VAL A 9 14.08 7.40 -8.59
C VAL A 9 15.55 7.69 -8.89
N ILE A 10 16.45 7.44 -7.94
CA ILE A 10 17.88 7.70 -8.06
C ILE A 10 18.52 6.89 -9.20
N VAL A 11 18.11 5.62 -9.38
CA VAL A 11 18.58 4.80 -10.51
C VAL A 11 18.23 5.43 -11.86
N GLN A 12 17.05 6.04 -11.97
CA GLN A 12 16.64 6.74 -13.21
C GLN A 12 17.45 8.04 -13.44
N LEU A 13 17.84 8.74 -12.37
CA LEU A 13 18.68 9.94 -12.49
C LEU A 13 20.11 9.64 -12.94
N ARG A 14 20.63 8.44 -12.67
CA ARG A 14 21.97 8.00 -13.06
C ARG A 14 22.21 8.08 -14.58
N ASP A 15 21.17 7.82 -15.36
CA ASP A 15 21.28 7.76 -16.82
C ASP A 15 21.22 9.16 -17.47
N ILE A 16 20.99 10.21 -16.66
CA ILE A 16 20.84 11.60 -17.17
C ILE A 16 22.19 12.33 -17.15
N THR A 17 23.08 12.01 -16.20
CA THR A 17 24.35 12.74 -16.03
C THR A 17 25.39 11.86 -15.33
N ASP A 18 26.66 12.18 -15.50
CA ASP A 18 27.80 11.52 -14.84
C ASP A 18 27.94 11.87 -13.34
N ARG A 19 27.03 12.72 -12.81
CA ARG A 19 27.08 13.10 -11.40
C ARG A 19 26.41 12.08 -10.51
N SER A 20 26.95 11.92 -9.29
CA SER A 20 26.33 11.05 -8.29
C SER A 20 25.20 11.78 -7.56
N PHE A 21 24.09 11.08 -7.38
CA PHE A 21 22.94 11.50 -6.58
C PHE A 21 22.75 10.58 -5.41
N GLY A 22 22.11 11.09 -4.38
CA GLY A 22 21.65 10.27 -3.27
C GLY A 22 20.85 11.04 -2.24
N VAL A 23 20.49 10.31 -1.19
CA VAL A 23 19.71 10.80 -0.07
C VAL A 23 20.42 10.41 1.22
N ILE A 24 20.52 11.36 2.16
CA ILE A 24 20.92 11.11 3.54
C ILE A 24 19.74 11.29 4.48
N ASP A 25 19.74 10.57 5.61
CA ASP A 25 18.78 10.73 6.68
C ASP A 25 19.17 11.87 7.65
N THR A 26 18.42 12.03 8.73
CA THR A 26 18.64 13.04 9.77
C THR A 26 19.95 12.90 10.51
N GLU A 27 20.52 11.69 10.57
CA GLU A 27 21.83 11.41 11.17
C GLU A 27 22.99 11.58 10.19
N GLY A 28 22.69 11.89 8.91
CA GLY A 28 23.65 12.00 7.83
C GLY A 28 24.04 10.66 7.21
N CYS A 29 23.33 9.56 7.51
CA CYS A 29 23.58 8.27 6.89
C CYS A 29 23.10 8.28 5.44
N VAL A 30 23.93 7.85 4.49
CA VAL A 30 23.55 7.69 3.08
C VAL A 30 22.63 6.49 2.96
N VAL A 31 21.32 6.75 2.74
CA VAL A 31 20.27 5.71 2.69
C VAL A 31 19.97 5.24 1.27
N SER A 32 20.35 6.04 0.27
CA SER A 32 20.14 5.73 -1.14
C SER A 32 21.11 6.54 -2.01
N CYS A 33 21.71 5.96 -3.04
CA CYS A 33 22.64 6.67 -3.92
C CYS A 33 22.87 5.94 -5.25
N THR A 34 23.38 6.69 -6.24
CA THR A 34 23.84 6.13 -7.52
C THR A 34 25.19 5.40 -7.39
N ASP A 35 26.05 5.89 -6.50
CA ASP A 35 27.34 5.28 -6.19
C ASP A 35 27.22 4.41 -4.94
N MET A 36 27.12 3.11 -5.16
CA MET A 36 26.91 2.13 -4.08
C MET A 36 28.09 2.04 -3.11
N SER A 37 29.27 2.58 -3.45
CA SER A 37 30.44 2.54 -2.57
C SER A 37 30.30 3.41 -1.32
N ILE A 38 29.46 4.48 -1.40
CA ILE A 38 29.21 5.41 -0.29
C ILE A 38 27.94 5.08 0.51
N LEU A 39 27.21 4.03 0.11
CA LEU A 39 25.97 3.63 0.81
C LEU A 39 26.30 3.24 2.27
N GLY A 40 25.56 3.85 3.21
CA GLY A 40 25.77 3.65 4.65
C GLY A 40 26.86 4.53 5.27
N GLU A 41 27.60 5.33 4.48
CA GLU A 41 28.49 6.36 5.06
C GLU A 41 27.70 7.36 5.88
N ARG A 42 28.37 7.96 6.88
CA ARG A 42 27.77 8.99 7.75
C ARG A 42 28.41 10.34 7.54
N TRP A 43 27.60 11.32 7.13
CA TRP A 43 28.00 12.71 6.88
C TRP A 43 27.27 13.65 7.85
N THR A 44 27.50 13.48 9.13
CA THR A 44 26.81 14.21 10.23
C THR A 44 26.92 15.72 10.08
N ASP A 45 28.10 16.24 9.70
CA ASP A 45 28.31 17.67 9.50
C ASP A 45 27.49 18.23 8.34
N ALA A 46 27.27 17.43 7.28
CA ALA A 46 26.41 17.81 6.18
C ALA A 46 24.94 17.90 6.63
N ALA A 47 24.45 16.91 7.38
CA ALA A 47 23.09 16.89 7.91
C ALA A 47 22.81 18.10 8.81
N LEU A 48 23.76 18.44 9.71
CA LEU A 48 23.66 19.64 10.57
C LEU A 48 23.60 20.94 9.76
N LYS A 49 24.42 21.06 8.72
CA LYS A 49 24.42 22.24 7.85
C LYS A 49 23.12 22.39 7.08
N VAL A 50 22.56 21.29 6.57
CA VAL A 50 21.32 21.26 5.80
C VAL A 50 20.13 21.58 6.71
N SER A 51 20.09 21.06 7.94
CA SER A 51 19.01 21.35 8.89
C SER A 51 18.93 22.83 9.26
N GLY A 52 20.08 23.53 9.28
CA GLY A 52 20.14 24.98 9.56
C GLY A 52 19.76 25.88 8.38
N ALA A 53 19.58 25.33 7.17
CA ALA A 53 19.30 26.09 5.94
C ALA A 53 18.31 25.39 5.02
N ALA A 54 17.20 24.94 5.60
CA ALA A 54 16.23 24.05 4.97
C ALA A 54 15.65 24.56 3.63
N ASP A 55 15.47 25.86 3.48
CA ASP A 55 14.87 26.46 2.26
C ASP A 55 15.86 26.66 1.11
N SER A 56 17.17 26.57 1.38
CA SER A 56 18.21 26.83 0.39
C SER A 56 19.00 25.58 0.03
N ILE A 57 19.71 25.62 -1.10
CA ILE A 57 20.70 24.61 -1.45
C ILE A 57 21.99 24.94 -0.72
N VAL A 58 22.49 23.99 0.05
CA VAL A 58 23.72 24.09 0.83
C VAL A 58 24.82 23.31 0.13
N THR A 59 26.01 23.90 0.04
CA THR A 59 27.21 23.20 -0.46
C THR A 59 28.13 22.81 0.69
N PHE A 60 28.56 21.54 0.69
CA PHE A 60 29.48 21.00 1.68
C PHE A 60 30.26 19.80 1.08
N GLY A 61 31.58 19.76 1.29
CA GLY A 61 32.42 18.64 0.86
C GLY A 61 32.32 18.32 -0.64
N GLN A 62 32.33 19.35 -1.50
CA GLN A 62 32.15 19.22 -2.95
C GLN A 62 30.82 18.53 -3.37
N ARG A 63 29.78 18.73 -2.58
CA ARG A 63 28.42 18.28 -2.86
C ARG A 63 27.40 19.38 -2.60
N SER A 64 26.34 19.39 -3.37
CA SER A 64 25.18 20.27 -3.18
C SER A 64 24.07 19.47 -2.51
N PHE A 65 23.44 20.04 -1.48
CA PHE A 65 22.39 19.41 -0.69
C PHE A 65 21.12 20.24 -0.67
N LYS A 66 19.96 19.60 -0.66
CA LYS A 66 18.65 20.21 -0.44
C LYS A 66 17.83 19.39 0.55
N ALA A 67 17.28 20.07 1.56
CA ALA A 67 16.44 19.43 2.58
C ALA A 67 15.11 18.94 2.02
N ILE A 68 14.70 17.76 2.40
CA ILE A 68 13.32 17.26 2.33
C ILE A 68 12.75 17.36 3.74
N LEU A 69 11.71 18.16 3.89
CA LEU A 69 11.06 18.40 5.18
C LEU A 69 9.85 17.48 5.35
N GLY A 70 9.63 17.04 6.59
CA GLY A 70 8.42 16.35 6.99
C GLY A 70 7.26 17.30 7.29
N ASN A 71 6.11 16.74 7.67
CA ASN A 71 4.88 17.49 7.96
C ASN A 71 5.02 18.57 9.07
N SER A 72 6.01 18.43 9.96
CA SER A 72 6.30 19.40 11.04
C SER A 72 7.33 20.44 10.65
N ASN A 73 7.67 20.58 9.37
CA ASN A 73 8.74 21.45 8.85
C ASN A 73 10.13 21.16 9.46
N VAL A 74 10.34 19.90 9.86
CA VAL A 74 11.61 19.39 10.40
C VAL A 74 12.31 18.58 9.30
N LEU A 75 13.64 18.67 9.26
CA LEU A 75 14.45 17.85 8.36
C LEU A 75 14.11 16.37 8.54
N GLU A 76 13.80 15.69 7.46
CA GLU A 76 13.55 14.25 7.45
C GLU A 76 14.59 13.53 6.60
N TYR A 77 14.88 14.10 5.44
CA TYR A 77 15.96 13.63 4.55
C TYR A 77 16.65 14.83 3.90
N ALA A 78 17.82 14.60 3.29
CA ALA A 78 18.42 15.57 2.38
C ALA A 78 18.88 14.88 1.10
N VAL A 79 18.53 15.46 -0.02
CA VAL A 79 19.03 15.06 -1.34
C VAL A 79 20.39 15.65 -1.55
N PHE A 80 21.31 14.89 -2.15
CA PHE A 80 22.59 15.42 -2.59
C PHE A 80 22.88 15.14 -4.06
N CYS A 81 23.70 16.01 -4.65
CA CYS A 81 24.32 15.86 -5.95
C CYS A 81 25.81 16.17 -5.83
N SER A 82 26.67 15.36 -6.46
CA SER A 82 28.13 15.65 -6.49
C SER A 82 28.42 16.92 -7.26
N GLY A 83 29.29 17.77 -6.69
CA GLY A 83 29.66 19.08 -7.21
C GLY A 83 29.10 20.23 -6.37
N ASP A 84 29.75 21.40 -6.50
CA ASP A 84 29.41 22.64 -5.81
C ASP A 84 29.16 23.81 -6.79
N ASP A 85 29.21 23.51 -8.07
CA ASP A 85 28.94 24.44 -9.17
C ASP A 85 27.42 24.67 -9.38
N GLU A 86 27.09 25.64 -10.23
CA GLU A 86 25.71 26.01 -10.52
C GLU A 86 24.92 24.86 -11.18
N THR A 87 25.58 24.05 -11.99
CA THR A 87 24.98 22.86 -12.63
C THR A 87 24.63 21.80 -11.57
N ALA A 88 25.52 21.54 -10.60
CA ALA A 88 25.25 20.62 -9.50
C ALA A 88 24.06 21.07 -8.63
N ARG A 89 23.95 22.39 -8.38
CA ARG A 89 22.80 22.96 -7.66
C ARG A 89 21.50 22.77 -8.43
N SER A 90 21.52 23.01 -9.75
CA SER A 90 20.36 22.81 -10.59
C SER A 90 19.92 21.33 -10.62
N PHE A 91 20.86 20.41 -10.76
CA PHE A 91 20.57 18.98 -10.71
C PHE A 91 20.08 18.53 -9.32
N CYS A 92 20.67 19.08 -8.24
CA CYS A 92 20.20 18.81 -6.87
C CYS A 92 18.75 19.28 -6.69
N GLN A 93 18.39 20.44 -7.22
CA GLN A 93 17.02 20.95 -7.18
C GLN A 93 16.04 20.09 -7.98
N MET A 94 16.41 19.60 -9.17
CA MET A 94 15.58 18.70 -9.96
C MET A 94 15.41 17.35 -9.27
N ALA A 95 16.48 16.78 -8.71
CA ALA A 95 16.44 15.54 -7.95
C ALA A 95 15.55 15.70 -6.70
N TYR A 96 15.65 16.84 -6.00
CA TYR A 96 14.78 17.14 -4.86
C TYR A 96 13.30 17.11 -5.25
N ILE A 97 12.90 17.76 -6.34
CA ILE A 97 11.50 17.77 -6.79
C ILE A 97 11.04 16.33 -7.03
N ALA A 98 11.78 15.55 -7.82
CA ALA A 98 11.41 14.18 -8.14
C ALA A 98 11.33 13.26 -6.91
N LEU A 99 12.29 13.39 -5.98
CA LEU A 99 12.35 12.55 -4.77
C LEU A 99 11.30 12.96 -3.74
N ASN A 100 11.03 14.27 -3.60
CA ASN A 100 9.98 14.77 -2.72
C ASN A 100 8.60 14.36 -3.20
N ASP A 101 8.33 14.47 -4.50
CA ASP A 101 7.05 14.04 -5.09
C ASP A 101 6.87 12.52 -4.93
N ALA A 102 7.91 11.72 -5.18
CA ALA A 102 7.86 10.27 -4.98
C ALA A 102 7.60 9.89 -3.51
N LYS A 103 8.22 10.60 -2.55
CA LYS A 103 8.00 10.42 -1.11
C LYS A 103 6.55 10.75 -0.75
N THR A 104 6.06 11.93 -1.14
CA THR A 104 4.69 12.37 -0.86
C THR A 104 3.65 11.38 -1.41
N PHE A 105 3.82 10.95 -2.65
CA PHE A 105 2.94 9.96 -3.26
C PHE A 105 2.95 8.62 -2.51
N TYR A 106 4.13 8.18 -2.04
CA TYR A 106 4.24 6.94 -1.26
C TYR A 106 3.54 7.06 0.09
N GLU A 107 3.70 8.20 0.78
CA GLU A 107 3.06 8.47 2.08
C GLU A 107 1.54 8.55 1.94
N GLU A 108 1.02 9.31 0.98
CA GLU A 108 -0.41 9.37 0.69
C GLU A 108 -1.01 7.99 0.43
N LYS A 109 -0.33 7.18 -0.37
CA LYS A 109 -0.76 5.80 -0.65
C LYS A 109 -0.79 4.95 0.61
N HIS A 110 0.24 5.07 1.46
CA HIS A 110 0.33 4.34 2.72
C HIS A 110 -0.78 4.76 3.68
N ASP A 111 -1.04 6.06 3.79
CA ASP A 111 -2.09 6.62 4.65
C ASP A 111 -3.48 6.18 4.19
N ARG A 112 -3.74 6.16 2.88
CA ARG A 112 -4.99 5.65 2.30
C ARG A 112 -5.17 4.15 2.54
N GLY A 113 -4.12 3.36 2.37
CA GLY A 113 -4.15 1.92 2.66
C GLY A 113 -4.42 1.63 4.14
N THR A 114 -3.76 2.37 5.03
CA THR A 114 -3.98 2.28 6.49
C THR A 114 -5.41 2.70 6.85
N PHE A 115 -5.93 3.75 6.24
CA PHE A 115 -7.30 4.20 6.44
C PHE A 115 -8.32 3.12 6.06
N VAL A 116 -8.20 2.54 4.86
CA VAL A 116 -9.09 1.46 4.40
C VAL A 116 -8.97 0.23 5.31
N LYS A 117 -7.75 -0.12 5.74
CA LYS A 117 -7.53 -1.22 6.70
C LYS A 117 -8.25 -0.97 8.02
N ASN A 118 -8.21 0.25 8.54
CA ASN A 118 -8.91 0.60 9.77
C ASN A 118 -10.43 0.54 9.61
N ILE A 119 -10.96 0.88 8.43
CA ILE A 119 -12.41 0.75 8.15
C ILE A 119 -12.82 -0.72 8.18
N ILE A 120 -12.17 -1.59 7.38
CA ILE A 120 -12.57 -3.00 7.28
C ILE A 120 -12.39 -3.77 8.59
N MET A 121 -11.46 -3.33 9.45
CA MET A 121 -11.22 -3.91 10.77
C MET A 121 -12.11 -3.31 11.87
N ASP A 122 -13.03 -2.39 11.52
CA ASP A 122 -13.95 -1.71 12.45
C ASP A 122 -13.21 -0.90 13.54
N ASN A 123 -12.01 -0.38 13.21
CA ASN A 123 -11.13 0.36 14.13
C ASN A 123 -11.30 1.89 14.07
N ILE A 124 -12.28 2.38 13.32
CA ILE A 124 -12.57 3.80 13.15
C ILE A 124 -14.06 4.06 13.34
N LEU A 125 -14.40 5.12 14.07
CA LEU A 125 -15.81 5.47 14.29
C LEU A 125 -16.47 5.93 12.99
N PRO A 126 -17.74 5.57 12.75
CA PRO A 126 -18.46 5.92 11.51
C PRO A 126 -18.47 7.43 11.18
N GLY A 127 -18.52 8.29 12.21
CA GLY A 127 -18.44 9.74 12.04
C GLY A 127 -17.08 10.24 11.54
N ASP A 128 -16.01 9.58 11.96
CA ASP A 128 -14.63 9.93 11.60
C ASP A 128 -14.26 9.46 10.19
N ILE A 129 -14.94 8.43 9.67
CA ILE A 129 -14.74 7.92 8.30
C ILE A 129 -14.92 9.05 7.28
N TYR A 130 -15.99 9.83 7.40
CA TYR A 130 -16.30 10.91 6.46
C TYR A 130 -15.25 12.04 6.52
N ILE A 131 -14.84 12.43 7.73
CA ILE A 131 -13.84 13.49 7.94
C ILE A 131 -12.51 13.06 7.33
N ARG A 132 -12.06 11.86 7.67
CA ARG A 132 -10.79 11.31 7.21
C ARG A 132 -10.77 11.04 5.70
N ALA A 133 -11.89 10.57 5.14
CA ALA A 133 -12.04 10.39 3.69
C ALA A 133 -11.87 11.71 2.93
N LYS A 134 -12.41 12.80 3.46
CA LYS A 134 -12.25 14.13 2.87
C LYS A 134 -10.81 14.63 2.92
N GLU A 135 -10.11 14.43 4.04
CA GLU A 135 -8.68 14.77 4.19
C GLU A 135 -7.80 14.00 3.20
N LEU A 136 -8.09 12.71 2.99
CA LEU A 136 -7.36 11.85 2.08
C LEU A 136 -7.86 11.90 0.62
N HIS A 137 -8.77 12.83 0.29
CA HIS A 137 -9.39 12.94 -1.04
C HIS A 137 -9.96 11.60 -1.54
N PHE A 138 -10.65 10.89 -0.65
CA PHE A 138 -11.22 9.59 -0.90
C PHE A 138 -12.69 9.70 -1.31
N ALA A 139 -13.10 9.01 -2.39
CA ALA A 139 -14.51 8.96 -2.79
C ALA A 139 -15.30 8.11 -1.79
N THR A 140 -16.26 8.73 -1.07
CA THR A 140 -17.08 8.06 -0.06
C THR A 140 -18.20 7.20 -0.65
N ASP A 141 -18.70 7.58 -1.82
CA ASP A 141 -19.90 7.04 -2.46
C ASP A 141 -19.54 6.35 -3.80
N ALA A 142 -18.52 5.52 -3.79
CA ALA A 142 -18.14 4.70 -4.93
C ALA A 142 -18.33 3.23 -4.58
N PRO A 143 -18.98 2.43 -5.45
CA PRO A 143 -19.21 1.02 -5.19
C PRO A 143 -17.90 0.25 -5.14
N ARG A 144 -17.75 -0.62 -4.14
CA ARG A 144 -16.56 -1.44 -3.91
C ARG A 144 -16.94 -2.86 -3.56
N ALA A 145 -16.14 -3.79 -4.07
CA ALA A 145 -16.20 -5.20 -3.70
C ALA A 145 -15.02 -5.54 -2.78
N VAL A 146 -15.28 -6.37 -1.77
CA VAL A 146 -14.27 -6.89 -0.86
C VAL A 146 -14.04 -8.36 -1.15
N PHE A 147 -12.79 -8.71 -1.44
CA PHE A 147 -12.33 -10.08 -1.59
C PHE A 147 -11.39 -10.40 -0.44
N LEU A 148 -11.65 -11.45 0.30
CA LEU A 148 -10.74 -11.99 1.29
C LEU A 148 -10.07 -13.24 0.75
N ILE A 149 -8.75 -13.20 0.59
CA ILE A 149 -7.94 -14.30 0.08
C ILE A 149 -7.25 -14.95 1.26
N ARG A 150 -7.59 -16.21 1.56
CA ARG A 150 -6.95 -17.02 2.58
C ARG A 150 -6.04 -18.06 1.95
N GLN A 151 -4.78 -18.04 2.32
CA GLN A 151 -3.79 -19.00 1.87
C GLN A 151 -3.94 -20.32 2.64
N VAL A 152 -3.82 -21.43 1.93
CA VAL A 152 -3.83 -22.78 2.53
C VAL A 152 -2.39 -23.30 2.54
N GLY A 153 -1.72 -23.23 3.69
CA GLY A 153 -0.33 -23.62 3.84
C GLY A 153 0.56 -22.48 4.34
N HIS A 154 1.87 -22.55 4.05
CA HIS A 154 2.82 -21.51 4.47
C HIS A 154 2.55 -20.20 3.72
N SER A 155 2.53 -19.11 4.48
CA SER A 155 2.39 -17.75 3.97
C SER A 155 3.72 -17.26 3.42
N ASP A 156 3.71 -16.76 2.19
CA ASP A 156 4.81 -16.00 1.64
C ASP A 156 4.40 -14.53 1.47
N VAL A 157 5.26 -13.60 1.86
CA VAL A 157 5.07 -12.14 1.72
C VAL A 157 4.78 -11.76 0.25
N ALA A 158 5.24 -12.59 -0.69
CA ALA A 158 5.04 -12.42 -2.12
C ALA A 158 3.57 -12.33 -2.58
N THR A 159 2.60 -12.88 -1.84
CA THR A 159 1.17 -12.85 -2.21
C THR A 159 0.63 -11.43 -2.34
N VAL A 160 0.98 -10.55 -1.42
CA VAL A 160 0.54 -9.14 -1.47
C VAL A 160 1.12 -8.43 -2.68
N ASP A 161 2.39 -8.69 -3.02
CA ASP A 161 3.08 -8.05 -4.14
C ASP A 161 2.50 -8.52 -5.48
N VAL A 162 2.24 -9.83 -5.62
CA VAL A 162 1.61 -10.41 -6.82
C VAL A 162 0.21 -9.83 -7.01
N LEU A 163 -0.62 -9.84 -5.96
CA LEU A 163 -1.96 -9.26 -6.04
C LEU A 163 -1.92 -7.76 -6.33
N ALA A 164 -1.01 -7.01 -5.69
CA ALA A 164 -0.86 -5.58 -5.95
C ALA A 164 -0.43 -5.27 -7.40
N GLY A 165 0.26 -6.20 -8.05
CA GLY A 165 0.62 -6.11 -9.47
C GLY A 165 -0.57 -6.26 -10.41
N MET A 166 -1.63 -6.97 -9.99
CA MET A 166 -2.84 -7.16 -10.79
C MET A 166 -3.74 -5.93 -10.85
N PHE A 167 -3.64 -5.03 -9.87
CA PHE A 167 -4.48 -3.84 -9.75
C PHE A 167 -3.64 -2.57 -9.95
N PRO A 168 -3.61 -2.01 -11.18
CA PRO A 168 -2.74 -0.87 -11.51
C PRO A 168 -3.19 0.43 -10.85
N ASP A 169 -4.49 0.61 -10.61
CA ASP A 169 -5.03 1.83 -9.97
C ASP A 169 -4.91 1.75 -8.44
N LYS A 170 -3.70 1.99 -7.96
CA LYS A 170 -3.37 1.96 -6.53
C LYS A 170 -4.00 3.08 -5.70
N MET A 171 -4.72 4.00 -6.33
CA MET A 171 -5.47 5.05 -5.66
C MET A 171 -6.91 4.65 -5.37
N GLN A 172 -7.44 3.66 -6.09
CA GLN A 172 -8.82 3.18 -5.97
C GLN A 172 -8.90 1.74 -5.46
N ASP A 173 -7.92 0.91 -5.84
CA ASP A 173 -7.86 -0.51 -5.47
C ASP A 173 -6.80 -0.72 -4.38
N PHE A 174 -7.15 -1.45 -3.33
CA PHE A 174 -6.27 -1.69 -2.18
C PHE A 174 -6.05 -3.17 -1.96
N VAL A 175 -4.78 -3.55 -1.84
CA VAL A 175 -4.35 -4.89 -1.45
C VAL A 175 -3.69 -4.78 -0.08
N LEU A 176 -4.32 -5.37 0.94
CA LEU A 176 -3.98 -5.19 2.33
C LEU A 176 -3.64 -6.52 2.99
N SER A 177 -2.44 -6.64 3.55
CA SER A 177 -2.12 -7.74 4.43
C SER A 177 -2.92 -7.60 5.73
N ILE A 178 -3.73 -8.58 6.06
CA ILE A 178 -4.53 -8.62 7.29
C ILE A 178 -3.75 -9.32 8.40
N ASN A 179 -3.30 -10.53 8.12
CA ASN A 179 -2.45 -11.34 8.98
C ASN A 179 -1.51 -12.20 8.11
N GLU A 180 -0.87 -13.20 8.69
CA GLU A 180 0.09 -14.06 8.00
C GLU A 180 -0.52 -14.88 6.85
N SER A 181 -1.81 -15.22 6.93
CA SER A 181 -2.50 -16.07 5.94
C SER A 181 -3.54 -15.35 5.11
N ASP A 182 -4.01 -14.18 5.54
CA ASP A 182 -5.14 -13.49 4.96
C ASP A 182 -4.73 -12.17 4.31
N VAL A 183 -5.12 -11.99 3.04
CA VAL A 183 -4.97 -10.73 2.28
C VAL A 183 -6.36 -10.27 1.86
N ALA A 184 -6.68 -9.01 2.13
CA ALA A 184 -7.92 -8.38 1.65
C ALA A 184 -7.63 -7.55 0.39
N VAL A 185 -8.46 -7.72 -0.62
CA VAL A 185 -8.48 -6.86 -1.81
C VAL A 185 -9.79 -6.09 -1.81
N ILE A 186 -9.68 -4.77 -1.76
CA ILE A 186 -10.81 -3.85 -1.88
C ILE A 186 -10.72 -3.21 -3.25
N LYS A 187 -11.65 -3.58 -4.14
CA LYS A 187 -11.66 -3.11 -5.51
C LYS A 187 -12.83 -2.17 -5.76
N GLN A 188 -12.53 -0.98 -6.29
CA GLN A 188 -13.57 -0.11 -6.81
C GLN A 188 -14.14 -0.73 -8.09
N ILE A 189 -15.46 -0.80 -8.17
CA ILE A 189 -16.18 -1.38 -9.32
C ILE A 189 -17.05 -0.32 -10.00
N THR A 190 -17.45 -0.60 -11.22
CA THR A 190 -18.36 0.27 -11.97
C THR A 190 -19.81 -0.15 -11.74
N GLY A 191 -20.75 0.80 -11.81
CA GLY A 191 -22.16 0.49 -11.76
C GLY A 191 -22.54 -0.48 -12.88
N GLY A 192 -23.19 -1.60 -12.50
CA GLY A 192 -23.56 -2.68 -13.42
C GLY A 192 -22.63 -3.90 -13.39
N THR A 193 -21.62 -3.92 -12.52
CA THR A 193 -20.83 -5.13 -12.25
C THR A 193 -21.74 -6.23 -11.68
N THR A 194 -21.74 -7.39 -12.31
CA THR A 194 -22.58 -8.53 -11.92
C THR A 194 -21.85 -9.46 -10.95
N PRO A 195 -22.55 -10.34 -10.19
CA PRO A 195 -21.89 -11.35 -9.36
C PRO A 195 -20.92 -12.23 -10.16
N GLU A 196 -21.28 -12.56 -11.40
CA GLU A 196 -20.44 -13.35 -12.30
C GLU A 196 -19.13 -12.60 -12.66
N ASP A 197 -19.16 -11.28 -12.73
CA ASP A 197 -17.95 -10.48 -12.98
C ASP A 197 -17.04 -10.46 -11.74
N LEU A 198 -17.61 -10.42 -10.54
CA LEU A 198 -16.85 -10.54 -9.29
C LEU A 198 -16.20 -11.93 -9.19
N GLU A 199 -16.92 -12.98 -9.56
CA GLU A 199 -16.38 -14.35 -9.59
C GLU A 199 -15.22 -14.48 -10.58
N LYS A 200 -15.31 -13.85 -11.77
CA LYS A 200 -14.20 -13.80 -12.75
C LYS A 200 -12.96 -13.09 -12.19
N ILE A 201 -13.15 -11.99 -11.46
CA ILE A 201 -12.05 -11.27 -10.80
C ILE A 201 -11.39 -12.18 -9.75
N ALA A 202 -12.19 -12.83 -8.90
CA ALA A 202 -11.69 -13.78 -7.91
C ALA A 202 -10.94 -14.95 -8.56
N LYS A 203 -11.48 -15.49 -9.67
CA LYS A 203 -10.84 -16.57 -10.43
C LYS A 203 -9.49 -16.14 -11.03
N SER A 204 -9.41 -14.93 -11.55
CA SER A 204 -8.16 -14.38 -12.07
C SER A 204 -7.10 -14.26 -10.97
N MET A 205 -7.48 -13.82 -9.76
CA MET A 205 -6.58 -13.77 -8.59
C MET A 205 -6.10 -15.18 -8.19
N GLU A 206 -7.02 -16.15 -8.10
CA GLU A 206 -6.70 -17.53 -7.76
C GLU A 206 -5.72 -18.14 -8.76
N ASP A 207 -6.01 -18.00 -10.06
CA ASP A 207 -5.20 -18.57 -11.13
C ASP A 207 -3.79 -17.92 -11.17
N THR A 208 -3.70 -16.61 -10.93
CA THR A 208 -2.41 -15.91 -10.86
C THR A 208 -1.58 -16.41 -9.69
N LEU A 209 -2.15 -16.48 -8.48
CA LEU A 209 -1.46 -16.96 -7.28
C LEU A 209 -1.03 -18.44 -7.43
N LYS A 210 -1.87 -19.26 -8.04
CA LYS A 210 -1.54 -20.66 -8.33
C LYS A 210 -0.41 -20.80 -9.33
N ASN A 211 -0.39 -19.97 -10.37
CA ASN A 211 0.61 -20.05 -11.44
C ASN A 211 1.97 -19.47 -11.00
N GLU A 212 1.97 -18.32 -10.34
CA GLU A 212 3.19 -17.62 -9.96
C GLU A 212 3.81 -18.14 -8.68
N LEU A 213 2.99 -18.41 -7.65
CA LEU A 213 3.48 -18.80 -6.32
C LEU A 213 3.24 -20.28 -5.98
N ARG A 214 2.46 -20.99 -6.80
CA ARG A 214 2.07 -22.40 -6.59
C ARG A 214 1.35 -22.65 -5.25
N ILE A 215 0.66 -21.65 -4.73
CA ILE A 215 -0.11 -21.72 -3.50
C ILE A 215 -1.58 -22.04 -3.81
N LYS A 216 -2.23 -22.72 -2.85
CA LYS A 216 -3.68 -22.89 -2.84
C LYS A 216 -4.30 -21.78 -2.01
N THR A 217 -5.40 -21.23 -2.50
CA THR A 217 -6.12 -20.17 -1.81
C THR A 217 -7.61 -20.48 -1.75
N VAL A 218 -8.29 -19.93 -0.76
CA VAL A 218 -9.75 -19.84 -0.70
C VAL A 218 -10.10 -18.36 -0.70
N ILE A 219 -11.03 -17.96 -1.55
CA ILE A 219 -11.43 -16.57 -1.72
C ILE A 219 -12.89 -16.41 -1.33
N GLY A 220 -13.13 -15.56 -0.32
CA GLY A 220 -14.48 -15.11 0.06
C GLY A 220 -14.78 -13.78 -0.60
N ILE A 221 -16.00 -13.63 -1.12
CA ILE A 221 -16.50 -12.39 -1.71
C ILE A 221 -17.62 -11.88 -0.79
N GLY A 222 -17.48 -10.64 -0.29
CA GLY A 222 -18.53 -9.93 0.44
C GLY A 222 -19.50 -9.22 -0.52
N THR A 223 -20.62 -8.75 0.01
CA THR A 223 -21.58 -7.94 -0.78
C THR A 223 -20.94 -6.63 -1.21
N VAL A 224 -21.37 -6.12 -2.36
CA VAL A 224 -20.94 -4.83 -2.86
C VAL A 224 -21.38 -3.72 -1.91
N SER A 225 -20.43 -2.87 -1.51
CA SER A 225 -20.65 -1.73 -0.64
C SER A 225 -20.68 -0.44 -1.45
N ASP A 226 -21.77 0.30 -1.39
CA ASP A 226 -21.90 1.60 -2.07
C ASP A 226 -21.21 2.73 -1.30
N HIS A 227 -21.01 2.55 0.01
CA HIS A 227 -20.41 3.53 0.90
C HIS A 227 -19.23 2.95 1.68
N LEU A 228 -18.22 3.79 1.96
CA LEU A 228 -17.02 3.39 2.74
C LEU A 228 -17.36 2.77 4.10
N ARG A 229 -18.39 3.26 4.80
CA ARG A 229 -18.80 2.77 6.12
C ARG A 229 -19.27 1.31 6.11
N GLU A 230 -19.69 0.80 4.96
CA GLU A 230 -20.23 -0.55 4.79
C GLU A 230 -19.14 -1.58 4.49
N LEU A 231 -17.91 -1.13 4.25
CA LEU A 231 -16.79 -2.02 3.94
C LEU A 231 -16.46 -2.99 5.08
N ALA A 232 -16.70 -2.60 6.34
CA ALA A 232 -16.49 -3.47 7.48
C ALA A 232 -17.45 -4.67 7.45
N ASP A 233 -18.70 -4.44 7.08
CA ASP A 233 -19.72 -5.49 6.98
C ASP A 233 -19.39 -6.41 5.80
N SER A 234 -19.08 -5.85 4.61
CA SER A 234 -18.66 -6.62 3.45
C SER A 234 -17.41 -7.49 3.74
N TYR A 235 -16.45 -6.98 4.51
CA TYR A 235 -15.29 -7.76 4.93
C TYR A 235 -15.68 -8.93 5.87
N LYS A 236 -16.55 -8.70 6.86
CA LYS A 236 -17.09 -9.74 7.77
C LYS A 236 -17.87 -10.79 6.99
N GLU A 237 -18.60 -10.38 5.96
CA GLU A 237 -19.30 -11.30 5.05
C GLU A 237 -18.34 -12.16 4.24
N ALA A 238 -17.27 -11.58 3.70
CA ALA A 238 -16.22 -12.33 3.01
C ALA A 238 -15.53 -13.35 3.95
N GLN A 239 -15.30 -13.01 5.22
CA GLN A 239 -14.81 -13.96 6.22
C GLN A 239 -15.81 -15.10 6.45
N THR A 240 -17.07 -14.74 6.66
CA THR A 240 -18.16 -15.72 6.85
C THR A 240 -18.27 -16.63 5.64
N ALA A 241 -18.13 -16.12 4.42
CA ALA A 241 -18.15 -16.92 3.22
C ALA A 241 -17.07 -18.01 3.24
N ILE A 242 -15.84 -17.68 3.61
CA ILE A 242 -14.76 -18.66 3.74
C ILE A 242 -15.05 -19.69 4.84
N ASP A 243 -15.49 -19.22 6.01
CA ASP A 243 -15.67 -20.10 7.18
C ASP A 243 -16.87 -21.05 6.98
N VAL A 244 -17.97 -20.56 6.43
CA VAL A 244 -19.15 -21.38 6.10
C VAL A 244 -18.88 -22.32 4.92
N GLY A 245 -18.23 -21.80 3.87
CA GLY A 245 -17.90 -22.58 2.68
C GLY A 245 -17.05 -23.81 3.01
N LYS A 246 -16.10 -23.69 3.94
CA LYS A 246 -15.30 -24.83 4.42
C LYS A 246 -16.13 -25.95 5.05
N VAL A 247 -17.27 -25.61 5.63
CA VAL A 247 -18.13 -26.57 6.32
C VAL A 247 -19.10 -27.28 5.34
N PHE A 248 -19.65 -26.51 4.38
CA PHE A 248 -20.73 -26.98 3.53
C PHE A 248 -20.28 -27.37 2.10
N ASP A 249 -19.20 -26.79 1.59
CA ASP A 249 -18.72 -27.02 0.24
C ASP A 249 -17.18 -26.97 0.19
N THR A 250 -16.59 -28.07 0.66
CA THR A 250 -15.11 -28.19 0.81
C THR A 250 -14.34 -28.19 -0.52
N GLU A 251 -15.04 -28.31 -1.67
CA GLU A 251 -14.41 -28.36 -2.99
C GLU A 251 -14.29 -26.97 -3.64
N LYS A 252 -15.11 -26.01 -3.24
CA LYS A 252 -15.06 -24.65 -3.81
C LYS A 252 -13.95 -23.82 -3.20
N SER A 253 -13.17 -23.20 -4.06
CA SER A 253 -12.11 -22.27 -3.69
C SER A 253 -12.57 -20.80 -3.75
N ILE A 254 -13.69 -20.50 -4.42
CA ILE A 254 -14.28 -19.16 -4.50
C ILE A 254 -15.70 -19.25 -3.97
N ILE A 255 -16.00 -18.46 -2.94
CA ILE A 255 -17.26 -18.50 -2.21
C ILE A 255 -17.81 -17.09 -2.09
N ASP A 256 -18.95 -16.86 -2.73
CA ASP A 256 -19.67 -15.60 -2.62
C ASP A 256 -20.66 -15.68 -1.45
N TYR A 257 -20.65 -14.67 -0.58
CA TYR A 257 -21.52 -14.58 0.57
C TYR A 257 -23.00 -14.59 0.18
N GLU A 258 -23.39 -13.95 -0.92
CA GLU A 258 -24.77 -13.95 -1.39
C GLU A 258 -25.26 -15.35 -1.77
N ASN A 259 -24.35 -16.20 -2.26
CA ASN A 259 -24.65 -17.56 -2.71
C ASN A 259 -24.65 -18.61 -1.57
N LEU A 260 -24.34 -18.23 -0.33
CA LEU A 260 -24.37 -19.17 0.82
C LEU A 260 -25.77 -19.65 1.20
N GLY A 261 -26.80 -18.96 0.77
CA GLY A 261 -28.19 -19.34 1.05
C GLY A 261 -28.47 -19.49 2.55
N ILE A 262 -29.01 -20.66 2.94
CA ILE A 262 -29.33 -20.98 4.34
C ILE A 262 -28.06 -21.13 5.22
N GLY A 263 -26.91 -21.42 4.65
CA GLY A 263 -25.65 -21.61 5.38
C GLY A 263 -25.28 -20.38 6.21
N ARG A 264 -25.51 -19.16 5.71
CA ARG A 264 -25.29 -17.92 6.46
C ARG A 264 -26.17 -17.77 7.70
N LEU A 265 -27.43 -18.26 7.62
CA LEU A 265 -28.36 -18.22 8.75
C LEU A 265 -27.93 -19.21 9.85
N ILE A 266 -27.51 -20.40 9.46
CA ILE A 266 -27.03 -21.43 10.38
C ILE A 266 -25.77 -20.96 11.11
N TYR A 267 -24.83 -20.30 10.40
CA TYR A 267 -23.61 -19.78 11.00
C TYR A 267 -23.85 -18.67 12.02
N GLN A 268 -24.91 -17.87 11.83
CA GLN A 268 -25.29 -16.81 12.76
C GLN A 268 -26.04 -17.31 14.00
N LEU A 269 -26.46 -18.57 14.03
CA LEU A 269 -27.13 -19.14 15.21
C LEU A 269 -26.12 -19.36 16.33
N PRO A 270 -26.45 -18.98 17.57
CA PRO A 270 -25.63 -19.32 18.74
C PRO A 270 -25.42 -20.84 18.81
N THR A 271 -24.19 -21.28 19.12
CA THR A 271 -23.84 -22.71 19.24
C THR A 271 -24.76 -23.47 20.17
N THR A 272 -25.32 -22.80 21.20
CA THR A 272 -26.31 -23.34 22.11
C THR A 272 -27.64 -23.78 21.46
N LEU A 273 -27.97 -23.23 20.25
CA LEU A 273 -29.15 -23.65 19.51
C LEU A 273 -28.85 -24.77 18.51
N CYS A 274 -27.58 -25.00 18.18
CA CYS A 274 -27.17 -26.10 17.29
C CYS A 274 -26.98 -27.43 18.03
N GLU A 275 -26.92 -27.40 19.34
CA GLU A 275 -26.74 -28.59 20.20
C GLU A 275 -28.09 -29.15 20.75
N MET A 276 -29.23 -28.56 20.43
CA MET A 276 -30.57 -29.04 20.72
C MET A 276 -31.15 -29.87 19.57
#